data_58fbcf9b07ab28f2933f7b8c4d4f0d2a
#
_entry.id   58fbcf9b07ab28f2933f7b8c4d4f0d2a
#
_cell.length_a   1.000
_cell.length_b   1.000
_cell.length_c   1.000
_cell.angle_alpha   90.00
_cell.angle_beta   90.00
_cell.angle_gamma   90.00
#
_symmetry.space_group_name_H-M   'P 1'
#
loop_
_entity.id
_entity.type
_entity.pdbx_description
1 polymer ?
#
loop_
_entity_poly.entity_id
_entity_poly.type
_entity_poly.pdbx_seq_one_letter_code
_entity_poly.pdbx_strand_id
1 'polypeptide(L)'
;KTQIVFETDWLEKLKFKNHTDYDLKDNCSAIAVKSESGSVYDFYRTNPIEDPADFQYTQLYHKVKEVKEIVDYFNFLETTRVRIHKTEPQQVIDLHTDGNNDEAKTQEDYRLRIITALNENEDFIYTYEFEGEQQNILLEKGQSIIFDPDKVKHGLINNSKTETRYALVQIFKAYPVHRQLIQFINSNEIVIL
;
A
#
# COMPACT_ATOMS: atom_id res chain seq x y z
N LYS A 1 0.67 -15.91 12.02
CA LYS A 1 1.40 -14.88 11.28
C LYS A 1 2.09 -15.56 10.11
N THR A 2 1.70 -15.18 8.90
CA THR A 2 2.36 -15.67 7.68
C THR A 2 3.37 -14.61 7.26
N GLN A 3 4.63 -14.97 7.22
CA GLN A 3 5.71 -14.07 6.78
C GLN A 3 6.19 -14.53 5.40
N ILE A 4 6.16 -13.62 4.44
CA ILE A 4 6.70 -13.89 3.09
C ILE A 4 8.21 -13.72 3.15
N VAL A 5 8.95 -14.75 2.76
CA VAL A 5 10.43 -14.74 2.77
C VAL A 5 10.95 -14.43 1.35
N PHE A 6 11.76 -13.39 1.22
CA PHE A 6 12.36 -12.96 -0.06
C PHE A 6 13.66 -12.18 0.15
N GLU A 7 14.48 -12.11 -0.89
CA GLU A 7 15.69 -11.28 -0.92
C GLU A 7 15.38 -9.83 -1.29
N THR A 8 16.25 -8.89 -0.95
CA THR A 8 16.00 -7.44 -1.09
C THR A 8 17.03 -6.67 -1.90
N ASP A 9 18.10 -7.30 -2.34
CA ASP A 9 19.21 -6.65 -3.08
C ASP A 9 18.77 -5.93 -4.37
N TRP A 10 17.60 -6.28 -4.89
CA TRP A 10 17.02 -5.65 -6.06
C TRP A 10 16.41 -4.27 -5.76
N LEU A 11 16.05 -3.98 -4.51
CA LEU A 11 15.43 -2.70 -4.12
C LEU A 11 16.34 -1.50 -4.39
N GLU A 12 17.64 -1.63 -4.09
CA GLU A 12 18.61 -0.57 -4.28
C GLU A 12 18.86 -0.22 -5.77
N LYS A 13 18.53 -1.15 -6.66
CA LYS A 13 18.67 -0.99 -8.11
C LYS A 13 17.51 -0.25 -8.75
N LEU A 14 16.42 -0.04 -8.01
CA LEU A 14 15.23 0.64 -8.51
C LEU A 14 15.44 2.16 -8.56
N LYS A 15 14.94 2.77 -9.63
CA LYS A 15 14.90 4.22 -9.78
C LYS A 15 13.52 4.73 -9.41
N PHE A 16 13.40 5.26 -8.22
CA PHE A 16 12.16 5.83 -7.71
C PHE A 16 11.91 7.23 -8.28
N LYS A 17 10.65 7.60 -8.42
CA LYS A 17 10.21 8.94 -8.78
C LYS A 17 9.50 9.56 -7.58
N ASN A 18 9.77 10.83 -7.31
CA ASN A 18 9.10 11.56 -6.25
C ASN A 18 7.60 11.63 -6.53
N HIS A 19 6.82 11.48 -5.48
CA HIS A 19 5.38 11.61 -5.51
C HIS A 19 5.03 13.11 -5.49
N THR A 20 4.62 13.66 -6.62
CA THR A 20 4.43 15.12 -6.77
C THR A 20 3.00 15.62 -6.64
N ASP A 21 2.02 14.73 -6.49
CA ASP A 21 0.60 15.09 -6.64
C ASP A 21 -0.14 15.41 -5.34
N TYR A 22 0.52 15.32 -4.25
CA TYR A 22 0.00 15.90 -3.02
C TYR A 22 0.90 17.09 -2.69
N ASP A 23 0.28 18.23 -2.31
CA ASP A 23 0.95 19.35 -1.63
C ASP A 23 1.63 18.91 -0.30
N LEU A 24 1.75 17.61 -0.14
CA LEU A 24 2.50 16.98 0.92
C LEU A 24 3.96 17.28 0.66
N LYS A 25 4.54 18.04 1.55
CA LYS A 25 5.98 18.26 1.71
C LYS A 25 6.77 16.94 1.87
N ASP A 26 6.20 15.84 1.42
CA ASP A 26 6.59 14.49 1.76
C ASP A 26 7.44 13.91 0.66
N ASN A 27 8.70 13.73 1.00
CA ASN A 27 9.72 13.09 0.16
C ASN A 27 9.43 11.59 -0.13
N CYS A 28 8.16 11.17 -0.15
CA CYS A 28 7.81 9.82 -0.51
C CYS A 28 7.99 9.62 -2.01
N SER A 29 8.78 8.65 -2.38
CA SER A 29 8.96 8.27 -3.76
C SER A 29 8.35 6.89 -4.03
N ALA A 30 7.91 6.67 -5.27
CA ALA A 30 7.27 5.43 -5.64
C ALA A 30 7.71 4.94 -7.02
N ILE A 31 7.45 3.65 -7.25
CA ILE A 31 7.56 3.00 -8.55
C ILE A 31 6.38 2.03 -8.71
N ALA A 32 5.75 2.04 -9.87
CA ALA A 32 4.58 1.21 -10.12
C ALA A 32 4.95 -0.23 -10.51
N VAL A 33 4.24 -1.17 -9.94
CA VAL A 33 4.25 -2.59 -10.30
C VAL A 33 3.04 -2.93 -11.18
N LYS A 34 1.91 -2.26 -10.95
CA LYS A 34 0.71 -2.29 -11.78
C LYS A 34 0.13 -0.88 -11.88
N SER A 35 -0.15 -0.40 -13.08
CA SER A 35 -0.61 0.95 -13.37
C SER A 35 -1.55 0.99 -14.56
N GLU A 36 -2.26 2.11 -14.78
CA GLU A 36 -3.17 2.28 -15.91
C GLU A 36 -2.43 2.17 -17.26
N SER A 37 -1.28 2.80 -17.39
CA SER A 37 -0.50 2.78 -18.65
C SER A 37 0.47 1.60 -18.79
N GLY A 38 0.67 0.78 -17.74
CA GLY A 38 1.73 -0.23 -17.69
C GLY A 38 3.14 0.34 -17.51
N SER A 39 3.29 1.66 -17.33
CA SER A 39 4.56 2.30 -17.06
C SER A 39 4.92 2.25 -15.57
N VAL A 40 6.20 2.00 -15.28
CA VAL A 40 6.71 2.00 -13.89
C VAL A 40 6.68 3.38 -13.21
N TYR A 41 6.52 4.45 -13.98
CA TYR A 41 6.44 5.82 -13.46
C TYR A 41 5.02 6.41 -13.45
N ASP A 42 4.04 5.59 -13.81
CA ASP A 42 2.63 5.94 -13.76
C ASP A 42 2.01 5.24 -12.55
N PHE A 43 1.94 5.93 -11.43
CA PHE A 43 1.38 5.39 -10.19
C PHE A 43 0.18 6.18 -9.68
N TYR A 44 -0.33 7.09 -10.51
CA TYR A 44 -1.56 7.84 -10.27
C TYR A 44 -2.76 7.15 -10.90
N ARG A 45 -3.93 7.58 -10.53
CA ARG A 45 -5.18 7.22 -11.19
C ARG A 45 -5.73 8.43 -11.94
N THR A 46 -6.30 8.21 -13.10
CA THR A 46 -7.04 9.24 -13.84
C THR A 46 -8.54 9.13 -13.56
N ASN A 47 -9.01 7.92 -13.20
CA ASN A 47 -10.42 7.67 -12.89
C ASN A 47 -10.61 7.45 -11.37
N PRO A 48 -11.56 8.12 -10.70
CA PRO A 48 -11.89 7.90 -9.30
C PRO A 48 -12.45 6.48 -9.03
N ILE A 49 -13.10 5.86 -10.02
CA ILE A 49 -13.59 4.48 -9.95
C ILE A 49 -12.53 3.59 -10.59
N GLU A 50 -11.82 2.82 -9.75
CA GLU A 50 -10.76 1.93 -10.21
C GLU A 50 -11.37 0.58 -10.66
N ASP A 51 -11.32 0.28 -11.97
CA ASP A 51 -11.61 -1.05 -12.49
C ASP A 51 -10.29 -1.83 -12.65
N PRO A 52 -10.16 -3.04 -12.08
CA PRO A 52 -8.95 -3.85 -12.25
C PRO A 52 -8.55 -4.11 -13.70
N ALA A 53 -9.51 -4.11 -14.63
CA ALA A 53 -9.27 -4.31 -16.06
C ALA A 53 -8.54 -3.13 -16.72
N ASP A 54 -8.61 -1.94 -16.14
CA ASP A 54 -7.93 -0.74 -16.65
C ASP A 54 -6.43 -0.72 -16.31
N PHE A 55 -5.96 -1.66 -15.46
CA PHE A 55 -4.59 -1.68 -14.97
C PHE A 55 -3.78 -2.82 -15.55
N GLN A 56 -2.54 -2.52 -15.93
CA GLN A 56 -1.60 -3.45 -16.52
C GLN A 56 -0.37 -3.62 -15.63
N TYR A 57 0.15 -4.86 -15.58
CA TYR A 57 1.43 -5.11 -14.91
C TYR A 57 2.58 -4.46 -15.68
N THR A 58 3.46 -3.80 -14.94
CA THR A 58 4.65 -3.15 -15.48
C THR A 58 5.79 -4.14 -15.71
N GLN A 59 6.87 -3.69 -16.34
CA GLN A 59 8.08 -4.52 -16.48
C GLN A 59 8.67 -4.96 -15.14
N LEU A 60 8.43 -4.23 -14.06
CA LEU A 60 8.93 -4.57 -12.73
C LEU A 60 8.34 -5.90 -12.24
N TYR A 61 7.03 -6.08 -12.39
CA TYR A 61 6.37 -7.34 -12.08
C TYR A 61 6.93 -8.53 -12.87
N HIS A 62 7.22 -8.32 -14.15
CA HIS A 62 7.70 -9.41 -15.02
C HIS A 62 9.18 -9.75 -14.84
N LYS A 63 10.01 -8.80 -14.38
CA LYS A 63 11.46 -8.96 -14.31
C LYS A 63 11.98 -9.27 -12.91
N VAL A 64 11.25 -8.90 -11.87
CA VAL A 64 11.64 -9.12 -10.47
C VAL A 64 10.77 -10.21 -9.87
N LYS A 65 11.37 -11.37 -9.69
CA LYS A 65 10.68 -12.58 -9.21
C LYS A 65 10.00 -12.35 -7.86
N GLU A 66 10.69 -11.70 -6.93
CA GLU A 66 10.22 -11.42 -5.58
C GLU A 66 8.99 -10.51 -5.58
N VAL A 67 8.98 -9.51 -6.45
CA VAL A 67 7.80 -8.63 -6.63
C VAL A 67 6.60 -9.44 -7.10
N LYS A 68 6.82 -10.30 -8.10
CA LYS A 68 5.77 -11.17 -8.62
C LYS A 68 5.22 -12.10 -7.54
N GLU A 69 6.09 -12.75 -6.77
CA GLU A 69 5.71 -13.69 -5.71
C GLU A 69 4.87 -13.00 -4.61
N ILE A 70 5.26 -11.79 -4.18
CA ILE A 70 4.50 -11.04 -3.17
C ILE A 70 3.13 -10.60 -3.72
N VAL A 71 3.09 -10.10 -4.97
CA VAL A 71 1.84 -9.68 -5.60
C VAL A 71 0.89 -10.86 -5.77
N ASP A 72 1.40 -11.98 -6.27
CA ASP A 72 0.60 -13.17 -6.55
C ASP A 72 0.13 -13.89 -5.26
N TYR A 73 0.81 -13.68 -4.15
CA TYR A 73 0.38 -14.21 -2.85
C TYR A 73 -1.03 -13.71 -2.46
N PHE A 74 -1.38 -12.49 -2.86
CA PHE A 74 -2.67 -11.87 -2.60
C PHE A 74 -3.61 -11.86 -3.83
N ASN A 75 -3.37 -12.70 -4.83
CA ASN A 75 -4.12 -12.70 -6.09
C ASN A 75 -5.57 -13.18 -5.99
N PHE A 76 -6.02 -13.61 -4.81
CA PHE A 76 -7.43 -13.93 -4.53
C PHE A 76 -8.34 -12.69 -4.51
N LEU A 77 -7.74 -11.49 -4.50
CA LEU A 77 -8.41 -10.21 -4.67
C LEU A 77 -7.98 -9.57 -5.99
N GLU A 78 -8.92 -8.94 -6.69
CA GLU A 78 -8.60 -8.23 -7.92
C GLU A 78 -7.86 -6.92 -7.64
N THR A 79 -6.59 -6.92 -7.98
CA THR A 79 -5.69 -5.79 -7.75
C THR A 79 -5.90 -4.70 -8.79
N THR A 80 -6.07 -3.48 -8.36
CA THR A 80 -6.01 -2.30 -9.21
C THR A 80 -4.56 -1.81 -9.29
N ARG A 81 -4.15 -0.89 -8.44
CA ARG A 81 -2.79 -0.34 -8.41
C ARG A 81 -1.89 -1.12 -7.47
N VAL A 82 -0.66 -1.35 -7.93
CA VAL A 82 0.41 -1.87 -7.07
C VAL A 82 1.63 -0.98 -7.20
N ARG A 83 2.21 -0.57 -6.06
CA ARG A 83 3.35 0.34 -6.00
C ARG A 83 4.35 -0.13 -4.95
N ILE A 84 5.63 0.11 -5.19
CA ILE A 84 6.63 0.09 -4.12
C ILE A 84 6.83 1.53 -3.69
N HIS A 85 6.60 1.80 -2.43
CA HIS A 85 6.90 3.07 -1.78
C HIS A 85 8.29 3.01 -1.17
N LYS A 86 9.02 4.11 -1.29
CA LYS A 86 10.28 4.39 -0.63
C LYS A 86 10.08 5.57 0.30
N THR A 87 10.29 5.36 1.58
CA THR A 87 10.18 6.37 2.63
C THR A 87 11.55 6.62 3.21
N GLU A 88 12.05 7.82 3.00
CA GLU A 88 13.40 8.22 3.43
C GLU A 88 13.50 8.35 4.95
N PRO A 89 14.73 8.36 5.52
CA PRO A 89 14.93 8.65 6.93
C PRO A 89 14.30 9.97 7.37
N GLN A 90 13.76 10.00 8.60
CA GLN A 90 13.12 11.17 9.24
C GLN A 90 11.86 11.67 8.53
N GLN A 91 11.26 10.85 7.70
CA GLN A 91 10.06 11.21 6.97
C GLN A 91 8.80 10.89 7.77
N VAL A 92 7.82 11.79 7.69
CA VAL A 92 6.50 11.67 8.32
C VAL A 92 5.41 11.84 7.26
N ILE A 93 4.41 10.98 7.29
CA ILE A 93 3.12 11.18 6.63
C ILE A 93 2.06 11.27 7.72
N ASP A 94 1.43 12.43 7.81
CA ASP A 94 0.41 12.70 8.83
C ASP A 94 -0.81 11.78 8.68
N LEU A 95 -1.55 11.60 9.77
CA LEU A 95 -2.78 10.82 9.78
C LEU A 95 -3.82 11.42 8.82
N HIS A 96 -4.24 10.63 7.85
CA HIS A 96 -5.25 10.98 6.85
C HIS A 96 -6.08 9.77 6.45
N THR A 97 -7.22 9.99 5.82
CA THR A 97 -7.95 8.99 5.05
C THR A 97 -7.77 9.28 3.57
N ASP A 98 -7.75 8.24 2.73
CA ASP A 98 -7.64 8.41 1.27
C ASP A 98 -8.97 8.87 0.64
N GLY A 99 -10.06 8.69 1.34
CA GLY A 99 -11.38 9.07 0.88
C GLY A 99 -11.53 10.58 0.90
N ASN A 100 -11.55 11.21 -0.25
CA ASN A 100 -12.26 12.46 -0.35
C ASN A 100 -13.71 12.20 0.05
N ASN A 101 -14.34 13.15 0.78
CA ASN A 101 -15.74 13.11 1.20
C ASN A 101 -16.73 13.12 0.01
N ASP A 102 -16.44 12.39 -1.05
CA ASP A 102 -17.30 12.28 -2.20
C ASP A 102 -18.53 11.46 -1.80
N GLU A 103 -19.62 12.16 -1.59
CA GLU A 103 -20.98 11.62 -1.35
C GLU A 103 -21.45 10.64 -2.46
N ALA A 104 -20.66 10.46 -3.50
CA ALA A 104 -20.95 9.61 -4.65
C ALA A 104 -20.48 8.14 -4.50
N LYS A 105 -19.78 7.76 -3.42
CA LYS A 105 -19.38 6.37 -3.22
C LYS A 105 -20.58 5.55 -2.77
N THR A 106 -21.08 4.74 -3.69
CA THR A 106 -22.08 3.70 -3.34
C THR A 106 -21.44 2.70 -2.38
N GLN A 107 -22.26 1.99 -1.59
CA GLN A 107 -21.79 0.91 -0.71
C GLN A 107 -21.06 -0.24 -1.44
N GLU A 108 -20.99 -0.18 -2.76
CA GLU A 108 -20.38 -1.18 -3.63
C GLU A 108 -18.90 -0.87 -3.97
N ASP A 109 -18.42 0.34 -3.67
CA ASP A 109 -17.07 0.79 -4.03
C ASP A 109 -16.08 0.69 -2.84
N TYR A 110 -15.98 -0.49 -2.24
CA TYR A 110 -14.98 -0.74 -1.21
C TYR A 110 -13.60 -0.90 -1.83
N ARG A 111 -12.63 -0.19 -1.25
CA ARG A 111 -11.21 -0.42 -1.52
C ARG A 111 -10.56 -1.03 -0.29
N LEU A 112 -9.73 -2.02 -0.52
CA LEU A 112 -8.87 -2.58 0.49
C LEU A 112 -7.42 -2.26 0.13
N ARG A 113 -6.62 -1.98 1.13
CA ARG A 113 -5.18 -1.76 0.99
C ARG A 113 -4.43 -2.83 1.75
N ILE A 114 -3.46 -3.46 1.07
CA ILE A 114 -2.47 -4.31 1.71
C ILE A 114 -1.12 -3.60 1.62
N ILE A 115 -0.43 -3.49 2.74
CA ILE A 115 0.94 -2.98 2.81
C ILE A 115 1.83 -4.10 3.31
N THR A 116 2.81 -4.50 2.49
CA THR A 116 3.82 -5.50 2.84
C THR A 116 5.16 -4.82 3.05
N ALA A 117 5.77 -5.03 4.21
CA ALA A 117 7.11 -4.55 4.50
C ALA A 117 8.17 -5.29 3.67
N LEU A 118 9.00 -4.56 2.91
CA LEU A 118 10.00 -5.17 2.03
C LEU A 118 11.40 -5.26 2.65
N ASN A 119 11.69 -4.49 3.71
CA ASN A 119 12.94 -4.55 4.44
C ASN A 119 12.69 -4.36 5.94
N GLU A 120 13.67 -4.70 6.75
CA GLU A 120 13.65 -4.37 8.18
C GLU A 120 13.90 -2.87 8.37
N ASN A 121 13.21 -2.28 9.33
CA ASN A 121 13.49 -0.95 9.88
C ASN A 121 12.71 -0.85 11.19
N GLU A 122 13.38 -1.04 12.32
CA GLU A 122 12.79 -1.05 13.66
C GLU A 122 12.29 0.33 14.11
N ASP A 123 12.78 1.39 13.48
CA ASP A 123 12.38 2.77 13.75
C ASP A 123 11.19 3.24 12.89
N PHE A 124 10.65 2.37 12.04
CA PHE A 124 9.55 2.70 11.16
C PHE A 124 8.21 2.26 11.76
N ILE A 125 7.33 3.23 11.96
CA ILE A 125 6.03 3.02 12.61
C ILE A 125 4.91 3.38 11.63
N TYR A 126 3.97 2.46 11.45
CA TYR A 126 2.67 2.76 10.89
C TYR A 126 1.73 3.18 12.02
N THR A 127 1.08 4.32 11.86
CA THR A 127 0.09 4.83 12.80
C THR A 127 -1.30 4.75 12.19
N TYR A 128 -2.24 4.21 12.94
CA TYR A 128 -3.64 4.07 12.55
C TYR A 128 -4.55 4.65 13.62
N GLU A 129 -5.64 5.29 13.21
CA GLU A 129 -6.69 5.76 14.10
C GLU A 129 -8.04 5.28 13.59
N PHE A 130 -8.77 4.61 14.46
CA PHE A 130 -10.14 4.18 14.23
C PHE A 130 -10.99 4.46 15.48
N GLU A 131 -12.20 5.00 15.29
CA GLU A 131 -13.11 5.37 16.39
C GLU A 131 -12.47 6.20 17.51
N GLY A 132 -11.43 6.97 17.19
CA GLY A 132 -10.68 7.81 18.14
C GLY A 132 -9.57 7.09 18.89
N GLU A 133 -9.38 5.80 18.69
CA GLU A 133 -8.25 5.06 19.25
C GLU A 133 -7.10 4.99 18.24
N GLN A 134 -5.91 5.40 18.67
CA GLN A 134 -4.69 5.37 17.87
C GLN A 134 -3.85 4.15 18.22
N GLN A 135 -3.40 3.43 17.18
CA GLN A 135 -2.50 2.29 17.31
C GLN A 135 -1.24 2.51 16.47
N ASN A 136 -0.11 2.07 17.01
CA ASN A 136 1.17 2.07 16.34
C ASN A 136 1.59 0.63 16.03
N ILE A 137 1.90 0.37 14.78
CA ILE A 137 2.25 -0.97 14.29
C ILE A 137 3.64 -0.94 13.69
N LEU A 138 4.50 -1.83 14.18
CA LEU A 138 5.76 -2.17 13.56
C LEU A 138 5.57 -3.42 12.73
N LEU A 139 5.98 -3.36 11.45
CA LEU A 139 6.00 -4.53 10.56
C LEU A 139 7.43 -5.01 10.36
N GLU A 140 7.66 -6.27 10.66
CA GLU A 140 8.86 -6.98 10.25
C GLU A 140 8.86 -7.19 8.72
N LYS A 141 10.04 -7.38 8.13
CA LYS A 141 10.14 -7.73 6.70
C LYS A 141 9.26 -8.93 6.35
N GLY A 142 8.47 -8.82 5.30
CA GLY A 142 7.54 -9.85 4.84
C GLY A 142 6.20 -9.89 5.57
N GLN A 143 6.02 -9.15 6.65
CA GLN A 143 4.70 -9.00 7.27
C GLN A 143 3.83 -8.00 6.47
N SER A 144 2.55 -8.24 6.52
CA SER A 144 1.55 -7.40 5.82
C SER A 144 0.44 -6.98 6.75
N ILE A 145 -0.13 -5.82 6.45
CA ILE A 145 -1.38 -5.35 7.07
C ILE A 145 -2.42 -5.12 5.99
N ILE A 146 -3.68 -5.37 6.33
CA ILE A 146 -4.83 -5.09 5.48
C ILE A 146 -5.83 -4.19 6.21
N PHE A 147 -6.34 -3.17 5.52
CA PHE A 147 -7.33 -2.23 6.06
C PHE A 147 -8.10 -1.51 4.95
N ASP A 148 -9.20 -0.85 5.33
CA ASP A 148 -9.96 0.05 4.47
C ASP A 148 -9.37 1.48 4.57
N PRO A 149 -8.67 1.98 3.53
CA PRO A 149 -7.99 3.28 3.60
C PRO A 149 -8.95 4.49 3.57
N ASP A 150 -10.21 4.26 3.25
CA ASP A 150 -11.22 5.30 3.21
C ASP A 150 -11.89 5.51 4.57
N LYS A 151 -11.82 4.51 5.46
CA LYS A 151 -12.40 4.54 6.80
C LYS A 151 -11.37 4.73 7.91
N VAL A 152 -10.23 4.04 7.79
CA VAL A 152 -9.18 4.06 8.79
C VAL A 152 -8.25 5.22 8.49
N LYS A 153 -8.11 6.18 9.42
CA LYS A 153 -7.05 7.16 9.31
C LYS A 153 -5.71 6.44 9.47
N HIS A 154 -4.79 6.75 8.60
CA HIS A 154 -3.48 6.13 8.59
C HIS A 154 -2.38 7.12 8.27
N GLY A 155 -1.22 6.88 8.82
CA GLY A 155 0.00 7.65 8.62
C GLY A 155 1.22 6.80 8.88
N LEU A 156 2.39 7.39 8.77
CA LEU A 156 3.65 6.71 9.05
C LEU A 156 4.73 7.68 9.53
N ILE A 157 5.68 7.15 10.27
CA ILE A 157 6.86 7.87 10.72
C ILE A 157 8.08 6.95 10.51
N ASN A 158 9.08 7.43 9.77
CA ASN A 158 10.39 6.81 9.73
C ASN A 158 11.33 7.58 10.68
N ASN A 159 11.45 7.12 11.92
CA ASN A 159 12.32 7.74 12.92
C ASN A 159 13.81 7.42 12.74
N SER A 160 14.15 6.50 11.84
CA SER A 160 15.55 6.19 11.56
C SER A 160 16.28 7.43 11.02
N LYS A 161 17.54 7.56 11.39
CA LYS A 161 18.42 8.62 10.86
C LYS A 161 19.10 8.22 9.54
N THR A 162 19.15 6.94 9.24
CA THR A 162 19.95 6.39 8.15
C THR A 162 19.21 5.39 7.28
N GLU A 163 18.17 4.73 7.81
CA GLU A 163 17.55 3.62 7.13
C GLU A 163 16.28 4.03 6.38
N THR A 164 16.25 3.70 5.12
CA THR A 164 15.08 3.83 4.26
C THR A 164 14.11 2.66 4.50
N ARG A 165 12.81 2.93 4.46
CA ARG A 165 11.76 1.92 4.42
C ARG A 165 11.25 1.71 3.00
N TYR A 166 11.17 0.46 2.59
CA TYR A 166 10.46 0.04 1.39
C TYR A 166 9.22 -0.76 1.75
N ALA A 167 8.11 -0.48 1.07
CA ALA A 167 6.87 -1.20 1.27
C ALA A 167 6.15 -1.42 -0.07
N LEU A 168 5.64 -2.63 -0.29
CA LEU A 168 4.74 -2.91 -1.41
C LEU A 168 3.31 -2.56 -0.98
N VAL A 169 2.70 -1.64 -1.70
CA VAL A 169 1.32 -1.19 -1.47
C VAL A 169 0.45 -1.71 -2.59
N GLN A 170 -0.49 -2.59 -2.25
CA GLN A 170 -1.47 -3.15 -3.17
C GLN A 170 -2.86 -2.60 -2.85
N ILE A 171 -3.56 -2.14 -3.85
CA ILE A 171 -4.94 -1.67 -3.74
C ILE A 171 -5.84 -2.65 -4.49
N PHE A 172 -6.90 -3.05 -3.83
CA PHE A 172 -7.87 -4.00 -4.34
C PHE A 172 -9.25 -3.37 -4.40
N LYS A 173 -9.99 -3.67 -5.45
CA LYS A 173 -11.43 -3.46 -5.47
C LYS A 173 -12.10 -4.60 -4.71
N ALA A 174 -12.87 -4.27 -3.70
CA ALA A 174 -13.62 -5.27 -2.96
C ALA A 174 -15.05 -5.33 -3.49
N TYR A 175 -15.45 -6.47 -4.01
CA TYR A 175 -16.80 -6.74 -4.49
C TYR A 175 -17.70 -7.29 -3.37
N PRO A 176 -19.04 -7.28 -3.54
CA PRO A 176 -19.97 -7.86 -2.57
C PRO A 176 -19.67 -9.32 -2.20
N VAL A 177 -19.06 -10.09 -3.11
CA VAL A 177 -18.61 -11.47 -2.87
C VAL A 177 -17.57 -11.55 -1.73
N HIS A 178 -16.83 -10.49 -1.49
CA HIS A 178 -15.84 -10.37 -0.41
C HIS A 178 -16.46 -9.88 0.91
N ARG A 179 -17.81 -9.85 1.03
CA ARG A 179 -18.52 -9.29 2.18
C ARG A 179 -18.02 -9.81 3.52
N GLN A 180 -17.74 -11.11 3.62
CA GLN A 180 -17.25 -11.70 4.87
C GLN A 180 -15.85 -11.17 5.24
N LEU A 181 -14.96 -11.05 4.26
CA LEU A 181 -13.63 -10.45 4.46
C LEU A 181 -13.75 -8.98 4.87
N ILE A 182 -14.60 -8.22 4.18
CA ILE A 182 -14.86 -6.82 4.50
C ILE A 182 -15.45 -6.67 5.91
N GLN A 183 -16.41 -7.51 6.28
CA GLN A 183 -16.97 -7.52 7.63
C GLN A 183 -15.93 -7.88 8.68
N PHE A 184 -15.07 -8.85 8.41
CA PHE A 184 -13.98 -9.23 9.31
C PHE A 184 -12.98 -8.08 9.48
N ILE A 185 -12.56 -7.43 8.40
CA ILE A 185 -11.66 -6.26 8.44
C ILE A 185 -12.33 -5.09 9.18
N ASN A 186 -13.58 -4.79 8.88
CA ASN A 186 -14.32 -3.72 9.55
C ASN A 186 -14.55 -3.96 11.04
N SER A 187 -14.64 -5.22 11.48
CA SER A 187 -14.80 -5.57 12.90
C SER A 187 -13.48 -5.64 13.66
N ASN A 188 -12.36 -5.79 12.96
CA ASN A 188 -11.01 -5.85 13.55
C ASN A 188 -10.14 -4.66 13.11
N GLU A 189 -10.69 -3.75 12.29
CA GLU A 189 -10.13 -2.48 11.84
C GLU A 189 -8.84 -2.66 11.02
N ILE A 190 -7.88 -3.40 11.56
CA ILE A 190 -6.60 -3.71 10.93
C ILE A 190 -6.27 -5.15 11.22
N VAL A 191 -5.90 -5.89 10.18
CA VAL A 191 -5.48 -7.28 10.29
C VAL A 191 -4.02 -7.41 9.90
N ILE A 192 -3.19 -7.93 10.81
CA ILE A 192 -1.80 -8.29 10.53
C ILE A 192 -1.79 -9.72 9.99
N LEU A 193 -1.28 -9.88 8.77
CA LEU A 193 -1.18 -11.15 8.03
C LEU A 193 0.21 -11.75 8.19
#